data_8b582f309b5095e5cf2fe8339f700513
#
_entry.id   8b582f309b5095e5cf2fe8339f700513
#
_cell.length_a   1.000
_cell.length_b   1.000
_cell.length_c   1.000
_cell.angle_alpha   90.00
_cell.angle_beta   90.00
_cell.angle_gamma   90.00
#
_symmetry.space_group_name_H-M   'P 1'
#
loop_
_entity.id
_entity.type
_entity.pdbx_description
1 polymer ?
#
loop_
_entity_poly.entity_id
_entity_poly.type
_entity_poly.pdbx_seq_one_letter_code
_entity_poly.pdbx_strand_id
1 'polypeptide(L)'
;MAQSANMDASELARDIAAGLASATTATERAALVPAELVEAIQQLKTQRDAVILAHYYVAPEVQAVADYVGDSFYLAKLAKSLPQQTIVLCGVEFMGESAKLLNPTKTVLLPEPGADCPMAHMVKRETVDAARAEYGDDLAVVCYVNSTVEIKSWSDVCVTSSNAVKIVSELPQQHILFIPDQNLGRFVAEQVPQKHVILNNGYCPRHHIITVEQIVDATEAHPDALVLAHPECKADVLAEADYIGSTAGIIKYAEESDASEFIIVTVRGVLYELERRCQGTGKKFYFPAVQPTCVNMDLITLEKLVRCLETGEVEVQIGVSDEAADQAKLTLDRMLEYAAR
;
A
#
# COMPACT_ATOMS: atom_id res chain seq x y z
N MET A 1 33.59 -31.39 -16.26
CA MET A 1 32.21 -31.31 -15.73
C MET A 1 32.29 -30.50 -14.46
N ALA A 2 32.01 -29.20 -14.56
CA ALA A 2 31.98 -28.33 -13.39
C ALA A 2 30.67 -28.64 -12.64
N GLN A 3 30.77 -29.07 -11.39
CA GLN A 3 29.70 -29.05 -10.44
C GLN A 3 29.30 -27.57 -10.26
N SER A 4 28.21 -27.12 -10.88
CA SER A 4 27.53 -25.92 -10.43
C SER A 4 27.09 -26.22 -9.00
N ALA A 5 27.76 -25.64 -8.02
CA ALA A 5 27.27 -25.59 -6.67
C ALA A 5 25.86 -24.97 -6.75
N ASN A 6 24.85 -25.75 -6.38
CA ASN A 6 23.49 -25.27 -6.23
C ASN A 6 23.53 -24.33 -5.03
N MET A 7 23.79 -23.05 -5.28
CA MET A 7 23.79 -22.02 -4.22
C MET A 7 22.37 -21.88 -3.75
N ASP A 8 22.15 -22.03 -2.46
CA ASP A 8 20.85 -21.84 -1.81
C ASP A 8 20.42 -20.38 -1.97
N ALA A 9 19.28 -20.14 -2.62
CA ALA A 9 18.79 -18.79 -2.90
C ALA A 9 18.56 -17.99 -1.60
N SER A 10 18.13 -18.65 -0.51
CA SER A 10 17.98 -18.03 0.80
C SER A 10 19.33 -17.64 1.42
N GLU A 11 20.40 -18.40 1.18
CA GLU A 11 21.75 -18.06 1.64
C GLU A 11 22.27 -16.84 0.88
N LEU A 12 22.11 -16.81 -0.44
CA LEU A 12 22.49 -15.66 -1.27
C LEU A 12 21.74 -14.39 -0.88
N ALA A 13 20.45 -14.48 -0.58
CA ALA A 13 19.63 -13.34 -0.12
C ALA A 13 20.11 -12.80 1.25
N ARG A 14 20.61 -13.66 2.14
CA ARG A 14 21.21 -13.24 3.41
C ARG A 14 22.56 -12.55 3.24
N ASP A 15 23.38 -13.04 2.35
CA ASP A 15 24.74 -12.53 2.15
C ASP A 15 24.78 -11.08 1.66
N ILE A 16 23.78 -10.64 0.90
CA ILE A 16 23.69 -9.25 0.45
C ILE A 16 23.19 -8.28 1.54
N ALA A 17 22.62 -8.77 2.64
CA ALA A 17 21.97 -7.92 3.65
C ALA A 17 22.93 -6.85 4.22
N ALA A 18 24.22 -7.17 4.43
CA ALA A 18 25.22 -6.22 4.90
C ALA A 18 25.50 -5.12 3.86
N GLY A 19 25.53 -5.46 2.58
CA GLY A 19 25.68 -4.51 1.47
C GLY A 19 24.48 -3.58 1.35
N LEU A 20 23.26 -4.12 1.50
CA LEU A 20 22.03 -3.34 1.47
C LEU A 20 22.01 -2.23 2.54
N ALA A 21 22.56 -2.48 3.72
CA ALA A 21 22.64 -1.49 4.79
C ALA A 21 23.60 -0.32 4.48
N SER A 22 24.56 -0.50 3.56
CA SER A 22 25.55 0.52 3.19
C SER A 22 25.15 1.38 1.98
N ALA A 23 24.12 0.99 1.23
CA ALA A 23 23.63 1.75 0.07
C ALA A 23 22.99 3.08 0.49
N THR A 24 23.29 4.15 -0.24
CA THR A 24 22.87 5.52 0.07
C THR A 24 21.56 5.92 -0.63
N THR A 25 21.26 5.30 -1.78
CA THR A 25 20.02 5.53 -2.55
C THR A 25 19.19 4.25 -2.67
N ALA A 26 17.92 4.40 -3.02
CA ALA A 26 17.04 3.27 -3.26
C ALA A 26 17.46 2.48 -4.51
N THR A 27 17.91 3.18 -5.56
CA THR A 27 18.41 2.56 -6.79
C THR A 27 19.69 1.77 -6.54
N GLU A 28 20.65 2.33 -5.75
CA GLU A 28 21.86 1.59 -5.35
C GLU A 28 21.52 0.31 -4.59
N ARG A 29 20.57 0.40 -3.66
CA ARG A 29 20.11 -0.76 -2.88
C ARG A 29 19.52 -1.85 -3.77
N ALA A 30 18.67 -1.49 -4.71
CA ALA A 30 18.10 -2.40 -5.70
C ALA A 30 19.18 -3.04 -6.60
N ALA A 31 20.21 -2.28 -6.98
CA ALA A 31 21.31 -2.76 -7.83
C ALA A 31 22.27 -3.75 -7.13
N LEU A 32 22.20 -3.88 -5.81
CA LEU A 32 22.97 -4.89 -5.06
C LEU A 32 22.38 -6.31 -5.16
N VAL A 33 21.16 -6.47 -5.72
CA VAL A 33 20.59 -7.80 -5.95
C VAL A 33 21.36 -8.51 -7.07
N PRO A 34 22.11 -9.60 -6.79
CA PRO A 34 22.93 -10.23 -7.79
C PRO A 34 22.08 -10.98 -8.83
N ALA A 35 22.61 -11.07 -10.05
CA ALA A 35 21.92 -11.73 -11.16
C ALA A 35 21.53 -13.18 -10.87
N GLU A 36 22.41 -13.89 -10.16
CA GLU A 36 22.20 -15.28 -9.74
C GLU A 36 20.97 -15.43 -8.84
N LEU A 37 20.72 -14.46 -7.94
CA LEU A 37 19.53 -14.46 -7.09
C LEU A 37 18.27 -14.15 -7.90
N VAL A 38 18.35 -13.22 -8.86
CA VAL A 38 17.23 -12.93 -9.78
C VAL A 38 16.87 -14.17 -10.58
N GLU A 39 17.86 -14.91 -11.11
CA GLU A 39 17.65 -16.16 -11.83
C GLU A 39 17.01 -17.24 -10.94
N ALA A 40 17.49 -17.39 -9.70
CA ALA A 40 16.92 -18.33 -8.73
C ALA A 40 15.44 -17.99 -8.41
N ILE A 41 15.12 -16.73 -8.21
CA ILE A 41 13.74 -16.26 -7.99
C ILE A 41 12.86 -16.59 -9.22
N GLN A 42 13.35 -16.38 -10.45
CA GLN A 42 12.59 -16.72 -11.66
C GLN A 42 12.34 -18.24 -11.79
N GLN A 43 13.30 -19.07 -11.40
CA GLN A 43 13.11 -20.53 -11.38
C GLN A 43 12.05 -20.93 -10.35
N LEU A 44 12.12 -20.41 -9.13
CA LEU A 44 11.14 -20.66 -8.07
C LEU A 44 9.72 -20.21 -8.47
N LYS A 45 9.59 -19.05 -9.09
CA LYS A 45 8.31 -18.56 -9.65
C LYS A 45 7.76 -19.53 -10.69
N THR A 46 8.60 -19.99 -11.61
CA THR A 46 8.18 -20.93 -12.65
C THR A 46 7.69 -22.25 -12.05
N GLN A 47 8.41 -22.78 -11.05
CA GLN A 47 8.04 -24.04 -10.37
C GLN A 47 6.70 -23.95 -9.65
N ARG A 48 6.32 -22.75 -9.15
CA ARG A 48 5.08 -22.53 -8.40
C ARG A 48 3.94 -21.91 -9.23
N ASP A 49 4.14 -21.67 -10.51
CA ASP A 49 3.22 -20.84 -11.30
C ASP A 49 2.88 -19.53 -10.56
N ALA A 50 3.91 -18.83 -10.10
CA ALA A 50 3.80 -17.69 -9.20
C ALA A 50 4.06 -16.35 -9.88
N VAL A 51 3.39 -15.31 -9.37
CA VAL A 51 3.62 -13.90 -9.66
C VAL A 51 3.91 -13.14 -8.37
N ILE A 52 4.89 -12.25 -8.38
CA ILE A 52 5.25 -11.40 -7.23
C ILE A 52 4.64 -10.01 -7.43
N LEU A 53 3.77 -9.63 -6.49
CA LEU A 53 3.16 -8.30 -6.41
C LEU A 53 3.74 -7.56 -5.21
N ALA A 54 4.33 -6.38 -5.40
CA ALA A 54 4.97 -5.62 -4.33
C ALA A 54 4.33 -4.24 -4.15
N HIS A 55 4.07 -3.86 -2.90
CA HIS A 55 3.62 -2.50 -2.59
C HIS A 55 4.79 -1.52 -2.66
N TYR A 56 4.54 -0.26 -3.08
CA TYR A 56 5.54 0.82 -3.14
C TYR A 56 6.31 1.07 -1.83
N TYR A 57 5.82 0.59 -0.70
CA TYR A 57 6.42 0.85 0.62
C TYR A 57 7.36 -0.24 1.10
N VAL A 58 7.46 -1.39 0.41
CA VAL A 58 8.46 -2.41 0.75
C VAL A 58 9.86 -1.98 0.31
N ALA A 59 10.87 -2.68 0.81
CA ALA A 59 12.27 -2.37 0.53
C ALA A 59 12.59 -2.36 -0.99
N PRO A 60 13.49 -1.47 -1.45
CA PRO A 60 13.84 -1.33 -2.87
C PRO A 60 14.25 -2.63 -3.56
N GLU A 61 15.03 -3.47 -2.89
CA GLU A 61 15.47 -4.77 -3.40
C GLU A 61 14.32 -5.76 -3.58
N VAL A 62 13.25 -5.66 -2.78
CA VAL A 62 12.03 -6.47 -2.95
C VAL A 62 11.22 -5.93 -4.13
N GLN A 63 11.11 -4.61 -4.27
CA GLN A 63 10.46 -3.99 -5.43
C GLN A 63 11.18 -4.36 -6.74
N ALA A 64 12.52 -4.40 -6.73
CA ALA A 64 13.34 -4.67 -7.91
C ALA A 64 13.14 -6.08 -8.50
N VAL A 65 12.79 -7.08 -7.67
CA VAL A 65 12.55 -8.46 -8.12
C VAL A 65 11.08 -8.79 -8.33
N ALA A 66 10.18 -7.85 -8.03
CA ALA A 66 8.74 -8.03 -8.21
C ALA A 66 8.34 -7.94 -9.70
N ASP A 67 7.31 -8.68 -10.08
CA ASP A 67 6.73 -8.59 -11.44
C ASP A 67 5.94 -7.28 -11.61
N TYR A 68 5.28 -6.86 -10.55
CA TYR A 68 4.49 -5.64 -10.54
C TYR A 68 4.64 -4.92 -9.21
N VAL A 69 4.83 -3.61 -9.30
CA VAL A 69 4.92 -2.71 -8.13
C VAL A 69 3.78 -1.71 -8.22
N GLY A 70 3.06 -1.51 -7.11
CA GLY A 70 1.89 -0.64 -7.12
C GLY A 70 1.36 -0.27 -5.73
N ASP A 71 0.29 0.53 -5.72
CA ASP A 71 -0.52 0.75 -4.52
C ASP A 71 -1.54 -0.40 -4.30
N SER A 72 -2.25 -0.35 -3.18
CA SER A 72 -3.22 -1.39 -2.80
C SER A 72 -4.32 -1.57 -3.85
N PHE A 73 -4.80 -0.48 -4.49
CA PHE A 73 -5.84 -0.57 -5.51
C PHE A 73 -5.35 -1.25 -6.79
N TYR A 74 -4.21 -0.80 -7.30
CA TYR A 74 -3.60 -1.36 -8.50
C TYR A 74 -3.32 -2.85 -8.33
N LEU A 75 -2.71 -3.24 -7.21
CA LEU A 75 -2.36 -4.64 -6.94
C LEU A 75 -3.60 -5.53 -6.76
N ALA A 76 -4.64 -5.05 -6.06
CA ALA A 76 -5.90 -5.78 -5.91
C ALA A 76 -6.60 -6.02 -7.25
N LYS A 77 -6.68 -4.97 -8.10
CA LYS A 77 -7.24 -5.05 -9.46
C LYS A 77 -6.45 -6.01 -10.33
N LEU A 78 -5.13 -5.91 -10.31
CA LEU A 78 -4.22 -6.71 -11.12
C LEU A 78 -4.30 -8.19 -10.74
N ALA A 79 -4.28 -8.51 -9.44
CA ALA A 79 -4.37 -9.87 -8.92
C ALA A 79 -5.54 -10.67 -9.52
N LYS A 80 -6.68 -10.00 -9.75
CA LYS A 80 -7.90 -10.61 -10.34
C LYS A 80 -7.73 -11.00 -11.81
N SER A 81 -6.85 -10.34 -12.55
CA SER A 81 -6.67 -10.54 -14.01
C SER A 81 -5.50 -11.45 -14.38
N LEU A 82 -4.58 -11.72 -13.46
CA LEU A 82 -3.38 -12.50 -13.73
C LEU A 82 -3.70 -13.99 -13.85
N PRO A 83 -3.06 -14.72 -14.80
CA PRO A 83 -3.33 -16.13 -15.02
C PRO A 83 -2.70 -17.07 -13.98
N GLN A 84 -1.63 -16.63 -13.30
CA GLN A 84 -0.89 -17.45 -12.33
C GLN A 84 -1.78 -17.95 -11.20
N GLN A 85 -1.53 -19.19 -10.76
CA GLN A 85 -2.28 -19.83 -9.67
C GLN A 85 -1.77 -19.40 -8.29
N THR A 86 -0.53 -18.94 -8.20
CA THR A 86 0.08 -18.47 -6.96
C THR A 86 0.37 -16.98 -7.04
N ILE A 87 -0.10 -16.21 -6.06
CA ILE A 87 0.20 -14.79 -5.88
C ILE A 87 1.08 -14.67 -4.65
N VAL A 88 2.30 -14.18 -4.80
CA VAL A 88 3.16 -13.78 -3.67
C VAL A 88 2.99 -12.28 -3.49
N LEU A 89 2.35 -11.87 -2.41
CA LEU A 89 2.07 -10.47 -2.13
C LEU A 89 3.06 -9.93 -1.10
N CYS A 90 4.00 -9.09 -1.56
CA CYS A 90 4.90 -8.31 -0.71
C CYS A 90 4.17 -7.06 -0.23
N GLY A 91 3.41 -7.21 0.86
CA GLY A 91 2.56 -6.20 1.48
C GLY A 91 2.12 -6.66 2.86
N VAL A 92 1.29 -5.86 3.54
CA VAL A 92 0.75 -6.19 4.87
C VAL A 92 -0.48 -7.10 4.78
N GLU A 93 -0.84 -7.69 5.92
CA GLU A 93 -1.87 -8.75 6.05
C GLU A 93 -3.18 -8.42 5.33
N PHE A 94 -3.81 -7.26 5.59
CA PHE A 94 -5.09 -6.89 4.96
C PHE A 94 -5.05 -6.87 3.42
N MET A 95 -3.87 -6.66 2.82
CA MET A 95 -3.67 -6.71 1.37
C MET A 95 -3.68 -8.16 0.88
N GLY A 96 -3.03 -9.07 1.61
CA GLY A 96 -3.08 -10.51 1.36
C GLY A 96 -4.49 -11.06 1.47
N GLU A 97 -5.20 -10.71 2.53
CA GLU A 97 -6.62 -11.04 2.74
C GLU A 97 -7.49 -10.55 1.57
N SER A 98 -7.32 -9.28 1.16
CA SER A 98 -8.06 -8.72 0.02
C SER A 98 -7.76 -9.45 -1.29
N ALA A 99 -6.50 -9.80 -1.53
CA ALA A 99 -6.09 -10.59 -2.69
C ALA A 99 -6.72 -12.00 -2.65
N LYS A 100 -6.77 -12.66 -1.49
CA LYS A 100 -7.39 -13.98 -1.31
C LYS A 100 -8.90 -13.93 -1.50
N LEU A 101 -9.60 -12.94 -0.93
CA LEU A 101 -11.04 -12.74 -1.13
C LEU A 101 -11.41 -12.57 -2.60
N LEU A 102 -10.63 -11.78 -3.34
CA LEU A 102 -10.85 -11.55 -4.78
C LEU A 102 -10.43 -12.72 -5.66
N ASN A 103 -9.62 -13.65 -5.15
CA ASN A 103 -9.10 -14.83 -5.86
C ASN A 103 -9.21 -16.09 -4.98
N PRO A 104 -10.42 -16.54 -4.64
CA PRO A 104 -10.62 -17.62 -3.66
C PRO A 104 -10.01 -18.96 -4.08
N THR A 105 -9.86 -19.19 -5.38
CA THR A 105 -9.28 -20.43 -5.94
C THR A 105 -7.77 -20.41 -6.08
N LYS A 106 -7.12 -19.24 -5.92
CA LYS A 106 -5.68 -19.10 -6.01
C LYS A 106 -5.02 -19.25 -4.65
N THR A 107 -3.78 -19.70 -4.65
CA THR A 107 -2.90 -19.62 -3.48
C THR A 107 -2.36 -18.20 -3.35
N VAL A 108 -2.56 -17.56 -2.20
CA VAL A 108 -2.00 -16.24 -1.89
C VAL A 108 -1.02 -16.41 -0.74
N LEU A 109 0.24 -16.05 -0.97
CA LEU A 109 1.33 -16.15 -0.01
C LEU A 109 1.75 -14.75 0.46
N LEU A 110 2.01 -14.61 1.76
CA LEU A 110 2.64 -13.43 2.37
C LEU A 110 4.04 -13.79 2.86
N PRO A 111 5.12 -13.18 2.36
CA PRO A 111 6.48 -13.47 2.83
C PRO A 111 6.68 -13.27 4.33
N GLU A 112 5.87 -12.39 4.95
CA GLU A 112 5.91 -12.12 6.39
C GLU A 112 4.47 -11.99 6.92
N PRO A 113 3.92 -13.02 7.55
CA PRO A 113 2.57 -12.97 8.11
C PRO A 113 2.45 -12.03 9.33
N GLY A 114 3.55 -11.67 9.99
CA GLY A 114 3.57 -10.67 11.05
C GLY A 114 3.57 -9.20 10.55
N ALA A 115 3.59 -8.98 9.24
CA ALA A 115 3.49 -7.65 8.65
C ALA A 115 2.03 -7.17 8.65
N ASP A 116 1.56 -6.71 9.81
CA ASP A 116 0.20 -6.21 10.03
C ASP A 116 0.15 -4.69 10.10
N CYS A 117 -0.99 -4.10 9.76
CA CYS A 117 -1.22 -2.66 9.82
C CYS A 117 -2.03 -2.29 11.06
N PRO A 118 -1.47 -1.54 12.05
CA PRO A 118 -2.23 -1.17 13.24
C PRO A 118 -3.53 -0.42 12.94
N MET A 119 -3.57 0.39 11.88
CA MET A 119 -4.78 1.10 11.46
C MET A 119 -5.91 0.13 11.07
N ALA A 120 -5.57 -1.04 10.55
CA ALA A 120 -6.56 -2.03 10.11
C ALA A 120 -7.47 -2.53 11.25
N HIS A 121 -7.10 -2.31 12.51
CA HIS A 121 -7.84 -2.72 13.71
C HIS A 121 -8.50 -1.54 14.45
N MET A 122 -8.41 -0.30 13.93
CA MET A 122 -8.89 0.91 14.62
C MET A 122 -10.38 1.20 14.41
N VAL A 123 -11.22 0.16 14.29
CA VAL A 123 -12.68 0.30 14.20
C VAL A 123 -13.34 -0.61 15.22
N LYS A 124 -14.33 -0.08 15.93
CA LYS A 124 -15.16 -0.89 16.83
C LYS A 124 -16.51 -1.17 16.16
N ARG A 125 -17.03 -2.37 16.35
CA ARG A 125 -18.34 -2.78 15.82
C ARG A 125 -19.44 -1.85 16.29
N GLU A 126 -19.38 -1.41 17.56
CA GLU A 126 -20.37 -0.51 18.17
C GLU A 126 -20.43 0.86 17.45
N THR A 127 -19.31 1.32 16.87
CA THR A 127 -19.29 2.58 16.09
C THR A 127 -20.13 2.44 14.81
N VAL A 128 -20.02 1.31 14.12
CA VAL A 128 -20.81 1.02 12.93
C VAL A 128 -22.28 0.83 13.28
N ASP A 129 -22.58 0.06 14.32
CA ASP A 129 -23.95 -0.23 14.75
C ASP A 129 -24.66 1.04 15.22
N ALA A 130 -23.99 1.94 15.94
CA ALA A 130 -24.55 3.23 16.36
C ALA A 130 -24.89 4.13 15.16
N ALA A 131 -23.99 4.23 14.18
CA ALA A 131 -24.25 5.01 12.98
C ALA A 131 -25.40 4.41 12.15
N ARG A 132 -25.49 3.10 12.01
CA ARG A 132 -26.63 2.43 11.34
C ARG A 132 -27.94 2.65 12.07
N ALA A 133 -27.92 2.65 13.40
CA ALA A 133 -29.11 2.93 14.21
C ALA A 133 -29.59 4.40 14.07
N GLU A 134 -28.65 5.34 13.92
CA GLU A 134 -28.97 6.78 13.81
C GLU A 134 -29.46 7.17 12.41
N TYR A 135 -28.82 6.67 11.34
CA TYR A 135 -29.07 7.14 9.96
C TYR A 135 -29.81 6.12 9.08
N GLY A 136 -29.97 4.88 9.54
CA GLY A 136 -30.72 3.83 8.83
C GLY A 136 -30.23 3.60 7.39
N ASP A 137 -31.19 3.53 6.45
CA ASP A 137 -30.91 3.25 5.03
C ASP A 137 -30.19 4.41 4.30
N ASP A 138 -30.16 5.60 4.88
CA ASP A 138 -29.44 6.75 4.33
C ASP A 138 -27.97 6.82 4.78
N LEU A 139 -27.45 5.75 5.39
CA LEU A 139 -26.05 5.58 5.74
C LEU A 139 -25.34 4.67 4.74
N ALA A 140 -24.17 5.08 4.25
CA ALA A 140 -23.17 4.18 3.71
C ALA A 140 -21.95 4.09 4.61
N VAL A 141 -21.51 2.88 4.95
CA VAL A 141 -20.24 2.62 5.65
C VAL A 141 -19.16 2.41 4.59
N VAL A 142 -18.29 3.40 4.44
CA VAL A 142 -17.19 3.42 3.48
C VAL A 142 -15.91 3.01 4.18
N CYS A 143 -15.36 1.87 3.75
CA CYS A 143 -14.20 1.25 4.37
C CYS A 143 -12.94 1.47 3.54
N TYR A 144 -11.98 2.19 4.07
CA TYR A 144 -10.63 2.17 3.49
C TYR A 144 -10.07 0.76 3.55
N VAL A 145 -9.51 0.25 2.44
CA VAL A 145 -9.03 -1.16 2.32
C VAL A 145 -8.03 -1.57 3.39
N ASN A 146 -7.40 -0.59 4.07
CA ASN A 146 -6.50 -0.78 5.21
C ASN A 146 -7.29 -1.20 6.47
N SER A 147 -8.04 -2.27 6.36
CA SER A 147 -8.93 -2.84 7.37
C SER A 147 -8.93 -4.35 7.28
N THR A 148 -9.21 -5.04 8.38
CA THR A 148 -9.37 -6.51 8.40
C THR A 148 -10.57 -6.97 7.58
N VAL A 149 -10.62 -8.26 7.23
CA VAL A 149 -11.80 -8.86 6.57
C VAL A 149 -13.06 -8.66 7.40
N GLU A 150 -12.97 -8.79 8.72
CA GLU A 150 -14.09 -8.59 9.62
C GLU A 150 -14.69 -7.18 9.49
N ILE A 151 -13.84 -6.12 9.53
CA ILE A 151 -14.29 -4.73 9.38
C ILE A 151 -14.86 -4.46 7.98
N LYS A 152 -14.24 -5.03 6.95
CA LYS A 152 -14.79 -4.97 5.58
C LYS A 152 -16.19 -5.60 5.51
N SER A 153 -16.46 -6.68 6.25
CA SER A 153 -17.77 -7.34 6.26
C SER A 153 -18.89 -6.49 6.88
N TRP A 154 -18.56 -5.49 7.71
CA TRP A 154 -19.52 -4.55 8.29
C TRP A 154 -19.86 -3.37 7.35
N SER A 155 -19.18 -3.27 6.23
CA SER A 155 -19.17 -2.09 5.37
C SER A 155 -20.03 -2.29 4.12
N ASP A 156 -20.30 -1.21 3.40
CA ASP A 156 -21.09 -1.22 2.17
C ASP A 156 -20.19 -1.19 0.92
N VAL A 157 -19.05 -0.51 0.98
CA VAL A 157 -18.08 -0.39 -0.09
C VAL A 157 -16.68 -0.14 0.46
N CYS A 158 -15.67 -0.77 -0.16
CA CYS A 158 -14.27 -0.42 0.08
C CYS A 158 -13.83 0.76 -0.80
N VAL A 159 -12.81 1.47 -0.34
CA VAL A 159 -12.13 2.54 -1.09
C VAL A 159 -10.63 2.48 -0.85
N THR A 160 -9.86 3.15 -1.71
CA THR A 160 -8.44 3.47 -1.49
C THR A 160 -8.23 4.97 -1.58
N SER A 161 -7.06 5.47 -1.20
CA SER A 161 -6.72 6.89 -1.34
C SER A 161 -6.83 7.40 -2.78
N SER A 162 -6.73 6.52 -3.78
CA SER A 162 -6.83 6.89 -5.20
C SER A 162 -8.26 7.04 -5.72
N ASN A 163 -9.27 6.45 -5.06
CA ASN A 163 -10.65 6.41 -5.57
C ASN A 163 -11.72 6.86 -4.56
N ALA A 164 -11.34 7.15 -3.30
CA ALA A 164 -12.30 7.46 -2.23
C ALA A 164 -13.20 8.65 -2.56
N VAL A 165 -12.65 9.77 -3.05
CA VAL A 165 -13.42 10.96 -3.41
C VAL A 165 -14.45 10.62 -4.50
N LYS A 166 -14.03 9.93 -5.57
CA LYS A 166 -14.92 9.52 -6.66
C LYS A 166 -16.06 8.64 -6.14
N ILE A 167 -15.72 7.57 -5.42
CA ILE A 167 -16.72 6.60 -4.94
C ILE A 167 -17.70 7.27 -4.00
N VAL A 168 -17.22 8.03 -3.00
CA VAL A 168 -18.11 8.72 -2.03
C VAL A 168 -19.03 9.72 -2.73
N SER A 169 -18.55 10.44 -3.74
CA SER A 169 -19.38 11.38 -4.50
C SER A 169 -20.52 10.71 -5.27
N GLU A 170 -20.34 9.46 -5.72
CA GLU A 170 -21.30 8.68 -6.50
C GLU A 170 -22.29 7.87 -5.66
N LEU A 171 -22.03 7.68 -4.35
CA LEU A 171 -22.94 6.95 -3.46
C LEU A 171 -24.28 7.68 -3.33
N PRO A 172 -25.43 6.98 -3.35
CA PRO A 172 -26.73 7.62 -3.20
C PRO A 172 -27.00 8.17 -1.78
N GLN A 173 -26.41 7.55 -0.75
CA GLN A 173 -26.61 7.91 0.65
C GLN A 173 -26.05 9.30 0.96
N GLN A 174 -26.78 10.07 1.77
CA GLN A 174 -26.37 11.40 2.24
C GLN A 174 -25.33 11.32 3.35
N HIS A 175 -25.43 10.29 4.23
CA HIS A 175 -24.57 10.09 5.38
C HIS A 175 -23.53 9.03 5.08
N ILE A 176 -22.26 9.34 5.36
CA ILE A 176 -21.11 8.47 5.08
C ILE A 176 -20.33 8.26 6.37
N LEU A 177 -20.35 7.05 6.92
CA LEU A 177 -19.38 6.68 7.96
C LEU A 177 -18.07 6.24 7.29
N PHE A 178 -17.03 7.07 7.39
CA PHE A 178 -15.73 6.77 6.81
C PHE A 178 -14.81 6.10 7.85
N ILE A 179 -14.38 4.88 7.59
CA ILE A 179 -13.53 4.06 8.45
C ILE A 179 -12.31 3.53 7.70
N PRO A 180 -11.18 3.18 8.35
CA PRO A 180 -10.80 3.53 9.71
C PRO A 180 -10.17 4.93 9.85
N ASP A 181 -9.58 5.51 8.79
CA ASP A 181 -8.68 6.66 8.80
C ASP A 181 -9.41 8.01 8.82
N GLN A 182 -9.25 8.75 9.92
CA GLN A 182 -9.87 10.07 10.09
C GLN A 182 -9.28 11.14 9.16
N ASN A 183 -8.00 11.04 8.80
CA ASN A 183 -7.33 12.05 7.99
C ASN A 183 -7.76 11.92 6.52
N LEU A 184 -7.71 10.70 5.96
CA LEU A 184 -8.25 10.43 4.63
C LEU A 184 -9.76 10.75 4.58
N GLY A 185 -10.53 10.36 5.62
CA GLY A 185 -11.95 10.67 5.72
C GLY A 185 -12.22 12.18 5.73
N ARG A 186 -11.43 12.97 6.44
CA ARG A 186 -11.50 14.45 6.44
C ARG A 186 -11.18 15.01 5.06
N PHE A 187 -10.11 14.58 4.43
CA PHE A 187 -9.76 14.99 3.08
C PHE A 187 -10.92 14.71 2.10
N VAL A 188 -11.52 13.52 2.18
CA VAL A 188 -12.71 13.17 1.37
C VAL A 188 -13.88 14.11 1.67
N ALA A 189 -14.17 14.37 2.96
CA ALA A 189 -15.27 15.27 3.36
C ALA A 189 -15.13 16.68 2.75
N GLU A 190 -13.91 17.22 2.71
CA GLU A 190 -13.61 18.51 2.10
C GLU A 190 -13.83 18.52 0.58
N GLN A 191 -13.60 17.39 -0.10
CA GLN A 191 -13.79 17.25 -1.55
C GLN A 191 -15.25 16.97 -1.95
N VAL A 192 -16.08 16.49 -1.01
CA VAL A 192 -17.50 16.16 -1.24
C VAL A 192 -18.43 16.87 -0.24
N PRO A 193 -18.45 18.22 -0.23
CA PRO A 193 -19.18 19.02 0.78
C PRO A 193 -20.70 18.80 0.76
N GLN A 194 -21.24 18.18 -0.28
CA GLN A 194 -22.64 17.79 -0.38
C GLN A 194 -22.99 16.56 0.46
N LYS A 195 -22.02 15.82 0.99
CA LYS A 195 -22.22 14.65 1.85
C LYS A 195 -21.94 14.99 3.31
N HIS A 196 -22.63 14.33 4.23
CA HIS A 196 -22.32 14.37 5.65
C HIS A 196 -21.38 13.21 5.99
N VAL A 197 -20.08 13.48 6.05
CA VAL A 197 -19.06 12.46 6.36
C VAL A 197 -18.79 12.42 7.86
N ILE A 198 -19.07 11.29 8.46
CA ILE A 198 -18.83 10.95 9.86
C ILE A 198 -17.47 10.25 9.94
N LEU A 199 -16.55 10.77 10.75
CA LEU A 199 -15.18 10.25 10.84
C LEU A 199 -15.06 9.25 11.99
N ASN A 200 -14.46 8.11 11.72
CA ASN A 200 -13.91 7.23 12.74
C ASN A 200 -12.62 7.85 13.33
N ASN A 201 -12.19 7.39 14.51
CA ASN A 201 -11.02 7.95 15.22
C ASN A 201 -9.72 7.14 14.97
N GLY A 202 -9.61 6.41 13.87
CA GLY A 202 -8.39 5.71 13.47
C GLY A 202 -7.47 6.59 12.61
N TYR A 203 -6.22 6.18 12.44
CA TYR A 203 -5.25 6.91 11.64
C TYR A 203 -4.03 6.04 11.28
N CYS A 204 -3.31 6.41 10.24
CA CYS A 204 -2.01 5.81 9.93
C CYS A 204 -0.93 6.37 10.86
N PRO A 205 -0.29 5.55 11.73
CA PRO A 205 0.73 6.05 12.67
C PRO A 205 1.92 6.70 11.96
N ARG A 206 2.20 6.34 10.70
CA ARG A 206 3.36 6.84 9.97
C ARG A 206 3.12 8.21 9.34
N HIS A 207 1.93 8.46 8.83
CA HIS A 207 1.58 9.77 8.30
C HIS A 207 1.15 10.74 9.40
N HIS A 208 0.49 10.25 10.44
CA HIS A 208 -0.02 11.08 11.54
C HIS A 208 1.07 11.75 12.39
N ILE A 209 2.29 11.19 12.45
CA ILE A 209 3.41 11.78 13.20
C ILE A 209 4.12 12.91 12.46
N ILE A 210 3.88 13.09 11.17
CA ILE A 210 4.46 14.19 10.39
C ILE A 210 3.86 15.51 10.90
N THR A 211 4.69 16.54 11.07
CA THR A 211 4.28 17.86 11.59
C THR A 211 4.52 18.96 10.58
N VAL A 212 3.81 20.06 10.74
CA VAL A 212 3.98 21.28 9.91
C VAL A 212 5.41 21.82 10.00
N GLU A 213 6.01 21.83 11.20
CA GLU A 213 7.37 22.29 11.40
C GLU A 213 8.38 21.52 10.52
N GLN A 214 8.18 20.21 10.38
CA GLN A 214 9.04 19.38 9.52
C GLN A 214 8.88 19.70 8.03
N ILE A 215 7.69 20.12 7.60
CA ILE A 215 7.46 20.56 6.22
C ILE A 215 8.08 21.92 6.00
N VAL A 216 7.90 22.85 6.93
CA VAL A 216 8.51 24.19 6.88
C VAL A 216 10.04 24.08 6.82
N ASP A 217 10.65 23.31 7.71
CA ASP A 217 12.11 23.08 7.72
C ASP A 217 12.60 22.51 6.36
N ALA A 218 11.85 21.55 5.79
CA ALA A 218 12.19 20.97 4.50
C ALA A 218 12.05 21.98 3.35
N THR A 219 11.01 22.82 3.37
CA THR A 219 10.79 23.88 2.37
C THR A 219 11.83 25.01 2.48
N GLU A 220 12.23 25.37 3.69
CA GLU A 220 13.33 26.34 3.89
C GLU A 220 14.66 25.81 3.35
N ALA A 221 14.91 24.50 3.50
CA ALA A 221 16.12 23.86 2.97
C ALA A 221 16.06 23.67 1.43
N HIS A 222 14.89 23.57 0.86
CA HIS A 222 14.65 23.30 -0.57
C HIS A 222 13.53 24.22 -1.11
N PRO A 223 13.78 25.54 -1.25
CA PRO A 223 12.73 26.53 -1.52
C PRO A 223 12.09 26.44 -2.91
N ASP A 224 12.71 25.72 -3.86
CA ASP A 224 12.19 25.49 -5.19
C ASP A 224 11.41 24.15 -5.32
N ALA A 225 11.36 23.35 -4.23
CA ALA A 225 10.73 22.03 -4.25
C ALA A 225 9.22 22.14 -3.99
N LEU A 226 8.42 21.41 -4.80
CA LEU A 226 6.99 21.24 -4.57
C LEU A 226 6.74 20.18 -3.48
N VAL A 227 5.79 20.47 -2.60
CA VAL A 227 5.38 19.57 -1.51
C VAL A 227 4.27 18.65 -1.99
N LEU A 228 4.54 17.34 -2.04
CA LEU A 228 3.57 16.31 -2.46
C LEU A 228 3.19 15.43 -1.28
N ALA A 229 1.93 15.48 -0.82
CA ALA A 229 1.50 14.83 0.40
C ALA A 229 0.45 13.74 0.17
N HIS A 230 0.53 12.69 1.01
CA HIS A 230 -0.50 11.64 1.05
C HIS A 230 -1.66 12.07 1.96
N PRO A 231 -2.94 11.81 1.59
CA PRO A 231 -4.10 12.26 2.35
C PRO A 231 -4.29 11.60 3.73
N GLU A 232 -3.47 10.63 4.11
CA GLU A 232 -3.37 10.11 5.48
C GLU A 232 -2.62 11.07 6.43
N CYS A 233 -2.01 12.15 5.92
CA CYS A 233 -1.43 13.20 6.74
C CYS A 233 -2.51 14.04 7.41
N LYS A 234 -2.17 14.71 8.53
CA LYS A 234 -3.08 15.63 9.23
C LYS A 234 -3.43 16.83 8.34
N ALA A 235 -4.59 17.43 8.58
CA ALA A 235 -5.10 18.55 7.79
C ALA A 235 -4.15 19.76 7.77
N ASP A 236 -3.49 20.05 8.88
CA ASP A 236 -2.50 21.13 8.98
C ASP A 236 -1.26 20.88 8.08
N VAL A 237 -0.81 19.61 7.99
CA VAL A 237 0.27 19.21 7.07
C VAL A 237 -0.20 19.25 5.61
N LEU A 238 -1.43 18.84 5.33
CA LEU A 238 -2.00 18.89 3.98
C LEU A 238 -2.20 20.33 3.47
N ALA A 239 -2.38 21.30 4.38
CA ALA A 239 -2.49 22.72 4.03
C ALA A 239 -1.19 23.30 3.46
N GLU A 240 -0.04 22.68 3.76
CA GLU A 240 1.28 23.08 3.24
C GLU A 240 1.63 22.40 1.90
N ALA A 241 0.75 21.53 1.37
CA ALA A 241 1.04 20.73 0.19
C ALA A 241 0.60 21.43 -1.11
N ASP A 242 1.47 21.41 -2.12
CA ASP A 242 1.14 21.82 -3.49
C ASP A 242 0.29 20.77 -4.22
N TYR A 243 0.44 19.50 -3.84
CA TYR A 243 -0.35 18.40 -4.36
C TYR A 243 -0.70 17.39 -3.26
N ILE A 244 -1.96 16.96 -3.22
CA ILE A 244 -2.43 15.91 -2.33
C ILE A 244 -2.97 14.76 -3.18
N GLY A 245 -2.45 13.56 -2.96
CA GLY A 245 -2.89 12.39 -3.72
C GLY A 245 -2.39 11.06 -3.16
N SER A 246 -2.90 9.96 -3.74
CA SER A 246 -2.41 8.61 -3.41
C SER A 246 -0.92 8.47 -3.75
N THR A 247 -0.29 7.41 -3.26
CA THR A 247 1.12 7.11 -3.59
C THR A 247 1.34 7.05 -5.11
N ALA A 248 0.45 6.38 -5.84
CA ALA A 248 0.52 6.36 -7.31
C ALA A 248 0.32 7.77 -7.92
N GLY A 249 -0.57 8.57 -7.33
CA GLY A 249 -0.80 9.97 -7.74
C GLY A 249 0.45 10.84 -7.53
N ILE A 250 1.11 10.72 -6.38
CA ILE A 250 2.37 11.44 -6.06
C ILE A 250 3.45 11.07 -7.09
N ILE A 251 3.64 9.78 -7.36
CA ILE A 251 4.63 9.32 -8.35
C ILE A 251 4.32 9.90 -9.73
N LYS A 252 3.07 9.80 -10.17
CA LYS A 252 2.64 10.31 -11.47
C LYS A 252 2.81 11.83 -11.57
N TYR A 253 2.42 12.57 -10.54
CA TYR A 253 2.59 14.03 -10.50
C TYR A 253 4.07 14.41 -10.61
N ALA A 254 4.94 13.76 -9.85
CA ALA A 254 6.37 14.02 -9.92
C ALA A 254 6.97 13.66 -11.30
N GLU A 255 6.50 12.58 -11.94
CA GLU A 255 6.93 12.14 -13.27
C GLU A 255 6.53 13.15 -14.35
N GLU A 256 5.27 13.63 -14.33
CA GLU A 256 4.68 14.49 -15.37
C GLU A 256 4.95 16.00 -15.16
N SER A 257 5.32 16.43 -13.95
CA SER A 257 5.57 17.84 -13.60
C SER A 257 6.83 18.37 -14.27
N ASP A 258 6.81 19.66 -14.66
CA ASP A 258 7.99 20.40 -15.11
C ASP A 258 8.95 20.80 -13.96
N ALA A 259 8.53 20.69 -12.71
CA ALA A 259 9.37 20.94 -11.54
C ALA A 259 10.49 19.90 -11.44
N SER A 260 11.64 20.32 -10.92
CA SER A 260 12.84 19.49 -10.79
C SER A 260 13.11 19.00 -9.35
N GLU A 261 12.42 19.56 -8.36
CA GLU A 261 12.63 19.23 -6.95
C GLU A 261 11.29 19.03 -6.23
N PHE A 262 11.24 18.00 -5.37
CA PHE A 262 10.02 17.62 -4.68
C PHE A 262 10.30 17.20 -3.23
N ILE A 263 9.47 17.68 -2.29
CA ILE A 263 9.41 17.19 -0.92
C ILE A 263 8.28 16.18 -0.83
N ILE A 264 8.62 14.92 -0.56
CA ILE A 264 7.71 13.78 -0.57
C ILE A 264 7.22 13.49 0.84
N VAL A 265 5.95 13.77 1.09
CA VAL A 265 5.31 13.65 2.40
C VAL A 265 4.47 12.36 2.46
N THR A 266 5.17 11.23 2.35
CA THR A 266 4.65 9.88 2.48
C THR A 266 5.78 8.90 2.86
N VAL A 267 5.46 7.60 2.97
CA VAL A 267 6.43 6.55 3.35
C VAL A 267 7.57 6.46 2.34
N ARG A 268 8.81 6.45 2.86
CA ARG A 268 10.05 6.52 2.08
C ARG A 268 10.20 5.41 1.02
N GLY A 269 9.56 4.26 1.19
CA GLY A 269 9.63 3.16 0.21
C GLY A 269 9.26 3.57 -1.21
N VAL A 270 8.46 4.65 -1.38
CA VAL A 270 8.11 5.22 -2.68
C VAL A 270 9.31 5.73 -3.48
N LEU A 271 10.44 6.03 -2.81
CA LEU A 271 11.63 6.63 -3.43
C LEU A 271 12.16 5.78 -4.59
N TYR A 272 12.13 4.45 -4.46
CA TYR A 272 12.60 3.56 -5.52
C TYR A 272 11.86 3.79 -6.85
N GLU A 273 10.54 3.86 -6.81
CA GLU A 273 9.73 4.11 -8.01
C GLU A 273 9.90 5.55 -8.54
N LEU A 274 10.04 6.53 -7.66
CA LEU A 274 10.32 7.91 -8.06
C LEU A 274 11.67 8.01 -8.79
N GLU A 275 12.74 7.45 -8.22
CA GLU A 275 14.06 7.42 -8.86
C GLU A 275 14.05 6.66 -10.19
N ARG A 276 13.37 5.49 -10.23
CA ARG A 276 13.27 4.66 -11.42
C ARG A 276 12.52 5.35 -12.56
N ARG A 277 11.35 5.96 -12.28
CA ARG A 277 10.53 6.61 -13.32
C ARG A 277 11.09 7.94 -13.78
N CYS A 278 11.77 8.64 -12.89
CA CYS A 278 12.39 9.92 -13.19
C CYS A 278 13.88 9.80 -13.58
N GLN A 279 14.36 8.58 -13.87
CA GLN A 279 15.75 8.36 -14.26
C GLN A 279 16.13 9.20 -15.49
N GLY A 280 17.27 9.90 -15.42
CA GLY A 280 17.77 10.75 -16.50
C GLY A 280 17.12 12.12 -16.63
N THR A 281 16.11 12.46 -15.82
CA THR A 281 15.43 13.78 -15.84
C THR A 281 16.13 14.83 -14.98
N GLY A 282 17.02 14.43 -14.06
CA GLY A 282 17.65 15.31 -13.07
C GLY A 282 16.74 15.70 -11.90
N LYS A 283 15.55 15.13 -11.79
CA LYS A 283 14.62 15.38 -10.68
C LYS A 283 15.18 14.88 -9.34
N LYS A 284 14.92 15.64 -8.28
CA LYS A 284 15.41 15.36 -6.92
C LYS A 284 14.23 15.20 -5.97
N PHE A 285 14.37 14.28 -5.02
CA PHE A 285 13.35 13.92 -4.05
C PHE A 285 13.89 14.07 -2.64
N TYR A 286 13.22 14.88 -1.84
CA TYR A 286 13.53 15.14 -0.44
C TYR A 286 12.42 14.60 0.44
N PHE A 287 12.72 14.36 1.70
CA PHE A 287 11.74 13.94 2.70
C PHE A 287 11.85 14.84 3.93
N PRO A 288 10.77 15.02 4.70
CA PRO A 288 10.85 15.66 6.01
C PRO A 288 11.91 14.98 6.90
N ALA A 289 12.49 15.71 7.85
CA ALA A 289 13.60 15.24 8.69
C ALA A 289 13.29 13.92 9.43
N VAL A 290 12.05 13.72 9.88
CA VAL A 290 11.54 12.40 10.28
C VAL A 290 11.03 11.70 9.04
N GLN A 291 11.87 10.87 8.43
CA GLN A 291 11.49 10.09 7.27
C GLN A 291 10.53 8.98 7.72
N PRO A 292 9.24 9.02 7.34
CA PRO A 292 8.33 7.97 7.74
C PRO A 292 8.67 6.68 6.96
N THR A 293 9.15 5.67 7.69
CA THR A 293 9.21 4.30 7.17
C THR A 293 8.02 3.51 7.72
N CYS A 294 7.51 2.57 6.95
CA CYS A 294 6.49 1.66 7.43
C CYS A 294 7.16 0.42 8.02
N VAL A 295 7.32 0.40 9.35
CA VAL A 295 8.00 -0.70 10.05
C VAL A 295 7.42 -2.08 9.75
N ASN A 296 6.14 -2.15 9.38
CA ASN A 296 5.48 -3.41 9.03
C ASN A 296 5.82 -3.84 7.59
N MET A 297 5.89 -2.90 6.65
CA MET A 297 6.38 -3.16 5.30
C MET A 297 7.89 -3.49 5.28
N ASP A 298 8.67 -2.89 6.19
CA ASP A 298 10.11 -3.16 6.35
C ASP A 298 10.40 -4.59 6.87
N LEU A 299 9.40 -5.26 7.46
CA LEU A 299 9.51 -6.68 7.83
C LEU A 299 9.61 -7.61 6.64
N ILE A 300 9.19 -7.16 5.45
CA ILE A 300 9.20 -7.95 4.22
C ILE A 300 10.59 -7.80 3.58
N THR A 301 11.44 -8.77 3.81
CA THR A 301 12.81 -8.80 3.29
C THR A 301 12.93 -9.70 2.07
N LEU A 302 14.02 -9.51 1.30
CA LEU A 302 14.33 -10.37 0.15
C LEU A 302 14.52 -11.83 0.57
N GLU A 303 15.16 -12.10 1.73
CA GLU A 303 15.32 -13.45 2.27
C GLU A 303 13.96 -14.11 2.56
N LYS A 304 13.01 -13.38 3.18
CA LYS A 304 11.66 -13.90 3.46
C LYS A 304 10.86 -14.15 2.18
N LEU A 305 11.03 -13.29 1.16
CA LEU A 305 10.43 -13.51 -0.15
C LEU A 305 10.94 -14.79 -0.80
N VAL A 306 12.26 -15.01 -0.80
CA VAL A 306 12.86 -16.23 -1.36
C VAL A 306 12.39 -17.45 -0.61
N ARG A 307 12.45 -17.44 0.72
CA ARG A 307 11.96 -18.53 1.57
C ARG A 307 10.47 -18.83 1.32
N CYS A 308 9.65 -17.80 1.17
CA CYS A 308 8.23 -17.95 0.85
C CYS A 308 8.04 -18.68 -0.50
N LEU A 309 8.83 -18.32 -1.51
CA LEU A 309 8.84 -19.02 -2.80
C LEU A 309 9.36 -20.45 -2.71
N GLU A 310 10.34 -20.74 -1.86
CA GLU A 310 10.89 -22.09 -1.67
C GLU A 310 9.90 -23.02 -0.96
N THR A 311 9.31 -22.55 0.14
CA THR A 311 8.49 -23.39 1.03
C THR A 311 7.00 -23.40 0.69
N GLY A 312 6.45 -22.23 0.35
CA GLY A 312 5.00 -22.04 0.17
C GLY A 312 4.21 -22.11 1.48
N GLU A 313 4.85 -22.02 2.66
CA GLU A 313 4.25 -22.29 3.97
C GLU A 313 3.36 -21.15 4.51
N VAL A 314 3.43 -19.95 3.95
CA VAL A 314 2.79 -18.74 4.50
C VAL A 314 1.54 -18.36 3.70
N GLU A 315 0.67 -19.33 3.43
CA GLU A 315 -0.59 -19.10 2.73
C GLU A 315 -1.58 -18.31 3.60
N VAL A 316 -2.15 -17.25 3.00
CA VAL A 316 -3.21 -16.44 3.62
C VAL A 316 -4.46 -17.27 3.85
N GLN A 317 -4.91 -17.29 5.10
CA GLN A 317 -6.17 -17.90 5.51
C GLN A 317 -7.17 -16.80 5.88
N ILE A 318 -8.42 -16.97 5.47
CA ILE A 318 -9.49 -16.05 5.84
C ILE A 318 -10.09 -16.53 7.16
N GLY A 319 -9.78 -15.82 8.25
CA GLY A 319 -10.10 -16.19 9.63
C GLY A 319 -11.53 -15.84 10.10
N VAL A 320 -12.47 -15.58 9.19
CA VAL A 320 -13.86 -15.24 9.51
C VAL A 320 -14.85 -16.29 8.94
N SER A 321 -16.14 -16.19 9.29
CA SER A 321 -17.16 -17.05 8.68
C SER A 321 -17.28 -16.83 7.16
N ASP A 322 -17.75 -17.82 6.42
CA ASP A 322 -17.98 -17.72 4.97
C ASP A 322 -18.90 -16.53 4.63
N GLU A 323 -19.95 -16.30 5.43
CA GLU A 323 -20.86 -15.17 5.26
C GLU A 323 -20.15 -13.83 5.39
N ALA A 324 -19.27 -13.66 6.37
CA ALA A 324 -18.47 -12.45 6.55
C ALA A 324 -17.44 -12.29 5.42
N ALA A 325 -16.82 -13.37 4.97
CA ALA A 325 -15.90 -13.37 3.83
C ALA A 325 -16.60 -12.94 2.54
N ASP A 326 -17.80 -13.47 2.25
CA ASP A 326 -18.61 -13.11 1.08
C ASP A 326 -19.03 -11.64 1.13
N GLN A 327 -19.43 -11.14 2.30
CA GLN A 327 -19.78 -9.72 2.48
C GLN A 327 -18.56 -8.81 2.28
N ALA A 328 -17.40 -9.15 2.86
CA ALA A 328 -16.16 -8.41 2.66
C ALA A 328 -15.72 -8.41 1.19
N LYS A 329 -15.85 -9.55 0.50
CA LYS A 329 -15.58 -9.66 -0.94
C LYS A 329 -16.50 -8.74 -1.75
N LEU A 330 -17.78 -8.68 -1.42
CA LEU A 330 -18.75 -7.83 -2.09
C LEU A 330 -18.34 -6.33 -1.98
N THR A 331 -17.84 -5.89 -0.83
CA THR A 331 -17.37 -4.49 -0.67
C THR A 331 -16.16 -4.17 -1.53
N LEU A 332 -15.25 -5.14 -1.72
CA LEU A 332 -14.10 -5.01 -2.62
C LEU A 332 -14.53 -5.03 -4.09
N ASP A 333 -15.45 -5.90 -4.49
CA ASP A 333 -15.98 -5.95 -5.86
C ASP A 333 -16.70 -4.63 -6.19
N ARG A 334 -17.50 -4.07 -5.28
CA ARG A 334 -18.13 -2.74 -5.43
C ARG A 334 -17.10 -1.62 -5.64
N MET A 335 -15.99 -1.64 -4.89
CA MET A 335 -14.90 -0.69 -5.11
C MET A 335 -14.38 -0.76 -6.55
N LEU A 336 -14.13 -1.97 -7.07
CA LEU A 336 -13.65 -2.16 -8.44
C LEU A 336 -14.68 -1.71 -9.48
N GLU A 337 -15.97 -1.95 -9.26
CA GLU A 337 -17.07 -1.53 -10.12
C GLU A 337 -17.20 -0.01 -10.18
N TYR A 338 -17.22 0.66 -9.03
CA TYR A 338 -17.29 2.14 -8.97
C TYR A 338 -16.07 2.78 -9.60
N ALA A 339 -14.88 2.22 -9.37
CA ALA A 339 -13.65 2.75 -9.95
C ALA A 339 -13.59 2.59 -11.49
N ALA A 340 -14.36 1.65 -12.07
CA ALA A 340 -14.42 1.41 -13.51
C ALA A 340 -15.43 2.30 -14.26
N ARG A 341 -16.35 2.97 -13.56
CA ARG A 341 -17.31 3.96 -14.12
C ARG A 341 -16.58 5.26 -14.45
#